data_ce9e8d65733d99431ace9f7b91123aa0
#
_entry.id   ce9e8d65733d99431ace9f7b91123aa0
#
_cell.length_a   1.000
_cell.length_b   1.000
_cell.length_c   1.000
_cell.angle_alpha   90.00
_cell.angle_beta   90.00
_cell.angle_gamma   90.00
#
_symmetry.space_group_name_H-M   'P 1'
#
loop_
_entity.id
_entity.type
_entity.pdbx_description
1 polymer ?
#
loop_
_entity_poly.entity_id
_entity_poly.type
_entity_poly.pdbx_seq_one_letter_code
_entity_poly.pdbx_strand_id
1 'polypeptide(L)'
;YGFGKPTGIDLSGEIGGILPSPAWKAENAPKQGRWYPGDTVISAIGQGFWKVTPLQLAQATAALADDGRLHRPHLVTARRHGFGEAWIEEPQPAPHRISDDEAHLQAVREGMIGTVHGAGTATNIRQGLSYLIAGKTGTAQVVSRRGSAALDPRKLPMNLRHRGLFIAYAPANAPTIAIAVAIEGGGYGADTAAPIARKVFDAWLLGKMPEADAHGNETVHFE
;
A
#
# COMPACT_ATOMS: atom_id res chain seq x y z
N TYR A 1 10.38 4.07 -6.88
CA TYR A 1 9.20 3.37 -6.34
C TYR A 1 8.12 3.09 -7.37
N GLY A 2 8.26 3.48 -8.66
CA GLY A 2 7.31 3.19 -9.73
C GLY A 2 6.02 4.01 -9.75
N PHE A 3 5.88 5.02 -8.90
CA PHE A 3 4.68 5.88 -8.90
C PHE A 3 4.56 6.76 -10.15
N GLY A 4 3.32 7.11 -10.52
CA GLY A 4 3.00 7.98 -11.66
C GLY A 4 3.01 7.29 -13.02
N LYS A 5 3.17 5.98 -13.08
CA LYS A 5 3.10 5.15 -14.28
C LYS A 5 2.56 3.76 -13.93
N PRO A 6 1.99 3.01 -14.89
CA PRO A 6 1.59 1.62 -14.67
C PRO A 6 2.74 0.76 -14.14
N THR A 7 2.44 -0.22 -13.29
CA THR A 7 3.42 -1.19 -12.75
C THR A 7 3.91 -2.14 -13.83
N GLY A 8 3.13 -2.30 -14.88
CA GLY A 8 3.38 -3.23 -15.97
C GLY A 8 2.94 -4.67 -15.66
N ILE A 9 1.99 -4.84 -14.72
CA ILE A 9 1.36 -6.14 -14.50
C ILE A 9 0.71 -6.64 -15.80
N ASP A 10 0.66 -7.94 -15.97
CA ASP A 10 0.10 -8.62 -17.13
C ASP A 10 -1.45 -8.65 -17.15
N LEU A 11 -2.07 -7.56 -16.65
CA LEU A 11 -3.50 -7.28 -16.72
C LEU A 11 -3.77 -6.01 -17.53
N SER A 12 -4.84 -6.04 -18.31
CA SER A 12 -5.31 -4.85 -19.06
C SER A 12 -6.01 -3.85 -18.13
N GLY A 13 -5.99 -2.57 -18.52
CA GLY A 13 -6.74 -1.53 -17.81
C GLY A 13 -6.05 -0.95 -16.57
N GLU A 14 -4.76 -1.25 -16.34
CA GLU A 14 -4.00 -0.65 -15.26
C GLU A 14 -3.86 0.87 -15.45
N ILE A 15 -4.04 1.62 -14.36
CA ILE A 15 -3.86 3.08 -14.33
C ILE A 15 -2.58 3.46 -13.58
N GLY A 16 -1.85 4.46 -14.09
CA GLY A 16 -0.54 4.86 -13.53
C GLY A 16 -0.60 5.78 -12.32
N GLY A 17 -1.79 6.24 -11.90
CA GLY A 17 -1.88 7.25 -10.85
C GLY A 17 -1.28 8.60 -11.24
N ILE A 18 -0.89 9.40 -10.25
CA ILE A 18 -0.26 10.72 -10.45
C ILE A 18 0.94 10.84 -9.50
N LEU A 19 2.11 11.11 -10.07
CA LEU A 19 3.28 11.60 -9.36
C LEU A 19 3.36 13.11 -9.55
N PRO A 20 3.02 13.93 -8.54
CA PRO A 20 2.98 15.37 -8.70
C PRO A 20 4.39 15.95 -8.87
N SER A 21 4.49 16.92 -9.79
CA SER A 21 5.71 17.67 -10.05
C SER A 21 5.37 19.07 -10.55
N PRO A 22 6.33 20.02 -10.56
CA PRO A 22 6.12 21.32 -11.17
C PRO A 22 5.65 21.24 -12.63
N ALA A 23 6.23 20.35 -13.43
CA ALA A 23 5.84 20.13 -14.82
C ALA A 23 4.41 19.58 -14.93
N TRP A 24 4.10 18.54 -14.13
CA TRP A 24 2.75 17.96 -14.10
C TRP A 24 1.69 19.00 -13.72
N LYS A 25 1.95 19.85 -12.70
CA LYS A 25 1.01 20.88 -12.27
C LYS A 25 0.78 21.94 -13.34
N ALA A 26 1.85 22.38 -14.03
CA ALA A 26 1.74 23.36 -15.10
C ALA A 26 0.86 22.86 -16.24
N GLU A 27 0.98 21.57 -16.59
CA GLU A 27 0.22 20.95 -17.67
C GLU A 27 -1.22 20.61 -17.27
N ASN A 28 -1.42 20.00 -16.09
CA ASN A 28 -2.70 19.38 -15.71
C ASN A 28 -3.56 20.22 -14.76
N ALA A 29 -2.98 21.22 -14.11
CA ALA A 29 -3.67 22.11 -13.19
C ALA A 29 -3.30 23.60 -13.34
N PRO A 30 -3.28 24.16 -14.58
CA PRO A 30 -2.78 25.52 -14.84
C PRO A 30 -3.58 26.59 -14.10
N LYS A 31 -4.87 26.37 -13.85
CA LYS A 31 -5.76 27.27 -13.11
C LYS A 31 -5.39 27.39 -11.61
N GLN A 32 -4.59 26.47 -11.07
CA GLN A 32 -4.11 26.51 -9.68
C GLN A 32 -2.75 27.21 -9.54
N GLY A 33 -2.29 27.85 -10.62
CA GLY A 33 -1.04 28.59 -10.66
C GLY A 33 0.22 27.70 -10.70
N ARG A 34 1.38 28.35 -10.52
CA ARG A 34 2.68 27.67 -10.49
C ARG A 34 2.82 26.75 -9.27
N TRP A 35 3.88 25.94 -9.27
CA TRP A 35 4.29 25.19 -8.08
C TRP A 35 4.79 26.13 -7.00
N TYR A 36 4.23 26.04 -5.80
CA TYR A 36 4.61 26.83 -4.63
C TYR A 36 5.36 25.95 -3.61
N PRO A 37 6.16 26.54 -2.70
CA PRO A 37 6.79 25.76 -1.62
C PRO A 37 5.82 24.92 -0.79
N GLY A 38 4.59 25.40 -0.59
CA GLY A 38 3.53 24.66 0.09
C GLY A 38 3.12 23.37 -0.64
N ASP A 39 3.17 23.34 -1.98
CA ASP A 39 2.90 22.12 -2.74
C ASP A 39 3.97 21.05 -2.46
N THR A 40 5.24 21.45 -2.30
CA THR A 40 6.32 20.55 -1.92
C THR A 40 6.09 19.95 -0.54
N VAL A 41 5.73 20.75 0.44
CA VAL A 41 5.46 20.29 1.82
C VAL A 41 4.30 19.31 1.84
N ILE A 42 3.20 19.65 1.16
CA ILE A 42 2.02 18.78 1.06
C ILE A 42 2.33 17.48 0.32
N SER A 43 3.10 17.55 -0.77
CA SER A 43 3.52 16.37 -1.53
C SER A 43 4.45 15.47 -0.73
N ALA A 44 5.34 16.05 0.10
CA ALA A 44 6.27 15.27 0.93
C ALA A 44 5.59 14.37 1.96
N ILE A 45 4.36 14.69 2.36
CA ILE A 45 3.54 13.86 3.26
C ILE A 45 2.51 12.99 2.51
N GLY A 46 2.64 12.87 1.19
CA GLY A 46 1.75 12.04 0.36
C GLY A 46 0.34 12.61 0.17
N GLN A 47 0.18 13.93 0.31
CA GLN A 47 -1.09 14.63 0.14
C GLN A 47 -1.08 15.51 -1.12
N GLY A 48 -2.18 16.22 -1.37
CA GLY A 48 -2.30 17.11 -2.52
C GLY A 48 -2.67 16.37 -3.81
N PHE A 49 -1.84 16.49 -4.84
CA PHE A 49 -2.11 15.90 -6.16
C PHE A 49 -1.79 14.43 -6.31
N TRP A 50 -1.20 13.79 -5.30
CA TRP A 50 -0.88 12.37 -5.35
C TRP A 50 -2.11 11.51 -5.64
N LYS A 51 -1.98 10.61 -6.61
CA LYS A 51 -2.92 9.50 -6.81
C LYS A 51 -2.11 8.22 -7.02
N VAL A 52 -2.36 7.24 -6.18
CA VAL A 52 -1.66 5.95 -6.21
C VAL A 52 -2.67 4.82 -6.19
N THR A 53 -2.36 3.74 -6.87
CA THR A 53 -3.17 2.52 -6.80
C THR A 53 -2.71 1.64 -5.63
N PRO A 54 -3.58 0.80 -5.06
CA PRO A 54 -3.17 -0.19 -4.08
C PRO A 54 -2.04 -1.10 -4.59
N LEU A 55 -2.04 -1.45 -5.88
CA LEU A 55 -0.99 -2.26 -6.49
C LEU A 55 0.36 -1.53 -6.48
N GLN A 56 0.40 -0.24 -6.81
CA GLN A 56 1.63 0.56 -6.72
C GLN A 56 2.15 0.64 -5.28
N LEU A 57 1.26 0.79 -4.28
CA LEU A 57 1.64 0.79 -2.88
C LEU A 57 2.20 -0.57 -2.45
N ALA A 58 1.57 -1.67 -2.86
CA ALA A 58 2.05 -3.02 -2.57
C ALA A 58 3.43 -3.28 -3.22
N GLN A 59 3.60 -2.89 -4.48
CA GLN A 59 4.87 -3.00 -5.21
C GLN A 59 5.99 -2.20 -4.55
N ALA A 60 5.73 -0.94 -4.17
CA ALA A 60 6.71 -0.10 -3.47
C ALA A 60 7.06 -0.68 -2.09
N THR A 61 6.08 -1.25 -1.39
CA THR A 61 6.27 -1.92 -0.10
C THR A 61 7.11 -3.20 -0.26
N ALA A 62 6.85 -3.99 -1.31
CA ALA A 62 7.64 -5.17 -1.65
C ALA A 62 9.10 -4.81 -1.98
N ALA A 63 9.33 -3.68 -2.67
CA ALA A 63 10.69 -3.20 -2.94
C ALA A 63 11.44 -2.82 -1.66
N LEU A 64 10.78 -2.22 -0.66
CA LEU A 64 11.38 -1.96 0.65
C LEU A 64 11.70 -3.25 1.41
N ALA A 65 10.86 -4.27 1.26
CA ALA A 65 11.06 -5.58 1.85
C ALA A 65 12.23 -6.35 1.19
N ASP A 66 12.46 -6.12 -0.10
CA ASP A 66 13.48 -6.80 -0.92
C ASP A 66 14.68 -5.90 -1.24
N ASP A 67 15.26 -5.27 -0.23
CA ASP A 67 16.50 -4.47 -0.31
C ASP A 67 16.52 -3.44 -1.44
N GLY A 68 15.38 -2.81 -1.68
CA GLY A 68 15.24 -1.79 -2.71
C GLY A 68 15.10 -2.34 -4.13
N ARG A 69 14.85 -3.64 -4.33
CA ARG A 69 14.60 -4.24 -5.63
C ARG A 69 13.12 -4.13 -6.00
N LEU A 70 12.82 -3.31 -6.98
CA LEU A 70 11.48 -3.11 -7.52
C LEU A 70 11.22 -4.11 -8.65
N HIS A 71 10.45 -5.16 -8.37
CA HIS A 71 10.04 -6.16 -9.34
C HIS A 71 8.79 -5.72 -10.08
N ARG A 72 8.65 -6.17 -11.34
CA ARG A 72 7.38 -6.06 -12.06
C ARG A 72 6.40 -7.10 -11.50
N PRO A 73 5.20 -6.71 -11.03
CA PRO A 73 4.18 -7.67 -10.64
C PRO A 73 3.69 -8.44 -11.87
N HIS A 74 3.35 -9.71 -11.68
CA HIS A 74 2.82 -10.58 -12.73
C HIS A 74 1.90 -11.65 -12.13
N LEU A 75 0.97 -12.16 -12.94
CA LEU A 75 0.08 -13.26 -12.60
C LEU A 75 0.45 -14.54 -13.34
N VAL A 76 0.96 -14.39 -14.57
CA VAL A 76 1.37 -15.55 -15.37
C VAL A 76 2.79 -15.93 -15.00
N THR A 77 2.96 -17.13 -14.47
CA THR A 77 4.27 -17.70 -14.12
C THR A 77 4.78 -18.66 -15.18
N ALA A 78 3.87 -19.35 -15.87
CA ALA A 78 4.21 -20.29 -16.95
C ALA A 78 3.05 -20.41 -17.94
N ARG A 79 3.34 -20.83 -19.15
CA ARG A 79 2.38 -21.11 -20.22
C ARG A 79 2.72 -22.42 -20.94
N ARG A 80 1.75 -23.00 -21.63
CA ARG A 80 1.95 -24.12 -22.56
C ARG A 80 1.09 -23.92 -23.80
N HIS A 81 1.52 -24.40 -24.96
CA HIS A 81 0.81 -24.21 -26.21
C HIS A 81 -0.30 -25.23 -26.45
N GLY A 82 -0.25 -26.40 -25.77
CA GLY A 82 -1.24 -27.45 -25.95
C GLY A 82 -1.32 -28.40 -24.75
N PHE A 83 -2.39 -29.19 -24.70
CA PHE A 83 -2.56 -30.25 -23.70
C PHE A 83 -1.47 -31.31 -23.92
N GLY A 84 -0.72 -31.62 -22.86
CA GLY A 84 0.37 -32.60 -22.89
C GLY A 84 1.74 -32.01 -23.23
N GLU A 85 1.86 -30.75 -23.57
CA GLU A 85 3.13 -30.07 -23.74
C GLU A 85 3.73 -29.63 -22.40
N ALA A 86 5.05 -29.49 -22.37
CA ALA A 86 5.76 -29.00 -21.19
C ALA A 86 5.38 -27.53 -20.89
N TRP A 87 5.35 -27.18 -19.60
CA TRP A 87 5.21 -25.81 -19.16
C TRP A 87 6.50 -25.03 -19.49
N ILE A 88 6.32 -23.85 -20.05
CA ILE A 88 7.40 -22.88 -20.36
C ILE A 88 7.26 -21.75 -19.37
N GLU A 89 8.26 -21.56 -18.52
CA GLU A 89 8.28 -20.44 -17.58
C GLU A 89 8.26 -19.09 -18.33
N GLU A 90 7.48 -18.15 -17.82
CA GLU A 90 7.44 -16.80 -18.37
C GLU A 90 8.60 -15.98 -17.79
N PRO A 91 9.56 -15.54 -18.63
CA PRO A 91 10.72 -14.82 -18.15
C PRO A 91 10.33 -13.48 -17.55
N GLN A 92 10.80 -13.20 -16.34
CA GLN A 92 10.59 -11.92 -15.69
C GLN A 92 11.78 -10.99 -15.92
N PRO A 93 11.53 -9.67 -16.15
CA PRO A 93 12.61 -8.70 -16.27
C PRO A 93 13.39 -8.58 -14.96
N ALA A 94 14.67 -8.25 -15.05
CA ALA A 94 15.48 -7.96 -13.87
C ALA A 94 14.85 -6.81 -13.06
N PRO A 95 14.88 -6.87 -11.72
CA PRO A 95 14.35 -5.82 -10.88
C PRO A 95 15.16 -4.53 -11.04
N HIS A 96 14.48 -3.40 -10.88
CA HIS A 96 15.09 -2.08 -10.84
C HIS A 96 15.41 -1.69 -9.39
N ARG A 97 16.60 -1.20 -9.10
CA ARG A 97 16.92 -0.67 -7.77
C ARG A 97 16.32 0.72 -7.57
N ILE A 98 15.62 0.90 -6.43
CA ILE A 98 15.02 2.20 -6.06
C ILE A 98 15.99 3.11 -5.31
N SER A 99 17.03 2.54 -4.69
CA SER A 99 18.09 3.24 -3.98
C SER A 99 19.31 2.35 -3.88
N ASP A 100 20.48 2.95 -3.98
CA ASP A 100 21.79 2.31 -3.71
C ASP A 100 22.28 2.63 -2.28
N ASP A 101 21.56 3.44 -1.53
CA ASP A 101 21.87 3.79 -0.16
C ASP A 101 21.18 2.83 0.81
N GLU A 102 21.96 1.86 1.28
CA GLU A 102 21.52 0.84 2.23
C GLU A 102 21.12 1.45 3.59
N ALA A 103 21.83 2.49 4.03
CA ALA A 103 21.54 3.13 5.32
C ALA A 103 20.17 3.81 5.30
N HIS A 104 19.79 4.43 4.18
CA HIS A 104 18.45 5.00 4.02
C HIS A 104 17.35 3.93 3.99
N LEU A 105 17.58 2.81 3.29
CA LEU A 105 16.64 1.68 3.27
C LEU A 105 16.45 1.10 4.67
N GLN A 106 17.54 0.91 5.39
CA GLN A 106 17.52 0.40 6.76
C GLN A 106 16.78 1.33 7.72
N ALA A 107 17.03 2.63 7.65
CA ALA A 107 16.33 3.63 8.49
C ALA A 107 14.80 3.60 8.24
N VAL A 108 14.37 3.45 6.97
CA VAL A 108 12.95 3.32 6.64
C VAL A 108 12.36 2.03 7.22
N ARG A 109 13.06 0.90 7.11
CA ARG A 109 12.63 -0.39 7.68
C ARG A 109 12.48 -0.34 9.19
N GLU A 110 13.45 0.23 9.90
CA GLU A 110 13.39 0.41 11.35
C GLU A 110 12.20 1.27 11.76
N GLY A 111 11.95 2.36 11.05
CA GLY A 111 10.77 3.18 11.25
C GLY A 111 9.46 2.43 11.00
N MET A 112 9.41 1.57 9.99
CA MET A 112 8.24 0.73 9.69
C MET A 112 8.02 -0.34 10.78
N ILE A 113 9.08 -0.97 11.27
CA ILE A 113 9.00 -1.90 12.41
C ILE A 113 8.52 -1.15 13.66
N GLY A 114 9.07 0.04 13.92
CA GLY A 114 8.67 0.91 15.03
C GLY A 114 7.20 1.32 15.01
N THR A 115 6.57 1.37 13.84
CA THR A 115 5.13 1.68 13.69
C THR A 115 4.24 0.63 14.39
N VAL A 116 4.65 -0.63 14.38
CA VAL A 116 3.89 -1.75 14.98
C VAL A 116 4.46 -2.13 16.34
N HIS A 117 5.78 -2.30 16.44
CA HIS A 117 6.44 -2.88 17.61
C HIS A 117 7.03 -1.84 18.57
N GLY A 118 7.17 -0.58 18.16
CA GLY A 118 7.60 0.53 18.98
C GLY A 118 6.45 1.33 19.58
N ALA A 119 6.61 2.64 19.65
CA ALA A 119 5.58 3.61 20.09
C ALA A 119 4.80 4.21 18.89
N GLY A 120 4.65 3.46 17.81
CA GLY A 120 4.03 3.92 16.58
C GLY A 120 2.51 3.81 16.56
N THR A 121 1.92 4.11 15.40
CA THR A 121 0.47 4.28 15.24
C THR A 121 -0.31 2.98 15.07
N ALA A 122 0.35 1.83 14.82
CA ALA A 122 -0.31 0.53 14.60
C ALA A 122 0.01 -0.50 15.72
N THR A 123 0.24 -0.04 16.93
CA THR A 123 0.56 -0.90 18.09
C THR A 123 -0.60 -1.82 18.49
N ASN A 124 -1.82 -1.47 18.09
CA ASN A 124 -3.03 -2.27 18.34
C ASN A 124 -2.98 -3.67 17.69
N ILE A 125 -2.19 -3.85 16.60
CA ILE A 125 -2.11 -5.14 15.92
C ILE A 125 -0.96 -6.04 16.42
N ARG A 126 -0.12 -5.59 17.36
CA ARG A 126 1.07 -6.35 17.80
C ARG A 126 0.78 -7.47 18.80
N GLN A 127 -0.36 -7.44 19.45
CA GLN A 127 -0.67 -8.41 20.51
C GLN A 127 -0.73 -9.84 19.96
N GLY A 128 -0.04 -10.78 20.62
CA GLY A 128 -0.01 -12.18 20.22
C GLY A 128 0.70 -12.50 18.90
N LEU A 129 1.53 -11.58 18.39
CA LEU A 129 2.36 -11.85 17.21
C LEU A 129 3.53 -12.77 17.52
N SER A 130 3.75 -13.77 16.66
CA SER A 130 4.94 -14.64 16.65
C SER A 130 5.96 -14.24 15.58
N TYR A 131 5.70 -13.18 14.81
CA TYR A 131 6.55 -12.64 13.76
C TYR A 131 6.57 -11.10 13.82
N LEU A 132 7.58 -10.49 13.20
CA LEU A 132 7.69 -9.04 13.12
C LEU A 132 6.96 -8.52 11.86
N ILE A 133 6.23 -7.42 12.03
CA ILE A 133 5.61 -6.68 10.93
C ILE A 133 6.32 -5.33 10.79
N ALA A 134 6.75 -5.00 9.57
CA ALA A 134 7.13 -3.66 9.19
C ALA A 134 5.96 -3.00 8.44
N GLY A 135 5.42 -1.90 8.93
CA GLY A 135 4.24 -1.28 8.33
C GLY A 135 4.16 0.22 8.51
N LYS A 136 3.22 0.86 7.83
CA LYS A 136 2.92 2.29 7.94
C LYS A 136 1.45 2.54 7.72
N THR A 137 0.83 3.24 8.68
CA THR A 137 -0.54 3.74 8.54
C THR A 137 -0.60 4.96 7.66
N GLY A 138 -1.69 5.13 6.96
CA GLY A 138 -1.99 6.32 6.18
C GLY A 138 -3.45 6.73 6.33
N THR A 139 -3.73 7.99 6.01
CA THR A 139 -5.09 8.52 5.93
C THR A 139 -5.18 9.41 4.70
N ALA A 140 -5.89 8.96 3.66
CA ALA A 140 -6.13 9.78 2.49
C ALA A 140 -7.35 10.69 2.72
N GLN A 141 -7.13 11.99 2.65
CA GLN A 141 -8.18 12.98 2.86
C GLN A 141 -9.12 13.04 1.65
N VAL A 142 -10.44 12.93 1.90
CA VAL A 142 -11.48 13.08 0.86
C VAL A 142 -11.97 14.52 0.79
N VAL A 143 -12.06 15.19 1.94
CA VAL A 143 -12.47 16.60 2.04
C VAL A 143 -11.36 17.46 2.63
N SER A 144 -11.13 18.64 2.04
CA SER A 144 -10.19 19.59 2.61
C SER A 144 -10.77 20.25 3.85
N ARG A 145 -9.96 20.40 4.90
CA ARG A 145 -10.33 21.17 6.09
C ARG A 145 -10.28 22.67 5.75
N ARG A 146 -11.40 23.21 5.30
CA ARG A 146 -11.62 24.67 5.31
C ARG A 146 -12.53 24.97 6.51
N GLY A 147 -11.91 25.52 7.58
CA GLY A 147 -12.63 25.94 8.79
C GLY A 147 -12.12 25.24 10.06
N SER A 148 -12.23 25.93 11.18
CA SER A 148 -11.60 25.63 12.47
C SER A 148 -12.22 24.49 13.28
N ALA A 149 -13.19 23.78 12.79
CA ALA A 149 -13.76 22.63 13.48
C ALA A 149 -13.19 21.34 12.88
N ALA A 150 -12.37 20.64 13.65
CA ALA A 150 -12.02 19.25 13.38
C ALA A 150 -13.31 18.42 13.47
N LEU A 151 -13.99 18.26 12.35
CA LEU A 151 -15.14 17.35 12.29
C LEU A 151 -14.64 15.95 12.60
N ASP A 152 -15.24 15.28 13.57
CA ASP A 152 -15.00 13.87 13.85
C ASP A 152 -15.29 13.09 12.54
N PRO A 153 -14.27 12.42 11.94
CA PRO A 153 -14.46 11.70 10.68
C PRO A 153 -15.60 10.69 10.75
N ARG A 154 -15.89 10.16 11.94
CA ARG A 154 -16.98 9.20 12.18
C ARG A 154 -18.38 9.80 12.05
N LYS A 155 -18.51 11.11 12.19
CA LYS A 155 -19.78 11.85 12.05
C LYS A 155 -20.07 12.29 10.62
N LEU A 156 -19.10 12.15 9.72
CA LEU A 156 -19.30 12.48 8.30
C LEU A 156 -20.08 11.37 7.58
N PRO A 157 -20.89 11.72 6.55
CA PRO A 157 -21.42 10.76 5.60
C PRO A 157 -20.29 9.87 5.02
N MET A 158 -20.58 8.61 4.75
CA MET A 158 -19.54 7.62 4.40
C MET A 158 -18.68 8.04 3.19
N ASN A 159 -19.31 8.64 2.18
CA ASN A 159 -18.62 9.16 0.98
C ASN A 159 -17.73 10.38 1.23
N LEU A 160 -17.81 11.01 2.39
CA LEU A 160 -16.99 12.16 2.80
C LEU A 160 -15.95 11.77 3.87
N ARG A 161 -16.02 10.53 4.39
CA ARG A 161 -15.03 10.05 5.35
C ARG A 161 -13.68 9.83 4.66
N HIS A 162 -12.62 10.01 5.44
CA HIS A 162 -11.26 9.72 4.96
C HIS A 162 -11.08 8.22 4.71
N ARG A 163 -10.18 7.89 3.77
CA ARG A 163 -9.79 6.49 3.53
C ARG A 163 -8.69 6.09 4.49
N GLY A 164 -8.91 5.00 5.21
CA GLY A 164 -7.90 4.37 6.04
C GLY A 164 -6.94 3.55 5.18
N LEU A 165 -5.63 3.78 5.33
CA LEU A 165 -4.60 3.08 4.56
C LEU A 165 -3.63 2.36 5.50
N PHE A 166 -3.14 1.21 5.08
CA PHE A 166 -2.03 0.52 5.72
C PHE A 166 -1.20 -0.22 4.67
N ILE A 167 0.09 -0.01 4.68
CA ILE A 167 1.06 -0.78 3.92
C ILE A 167 1.96 -1.54 4.87
N ALA A 168 2.30 -2.78 4.56
CA ALA A 168 3.17 -3.57 5.41
C ALA A 168 3.79 -4.76 4.67
N TYR A 169 4.84 -5.34 5.26
CA TYR A 169 5.38 -6.63 4.88
C TYR A 169 5.72 -7.45 6.11
N ALA A 170 5.74 -8.76 5.94
CA ALA A 170 6.03 -9.72 7.01
C ALA A 170 6.62 -11.04 6.46
N PRO A 171 7.40 -11.79 7.29
CA PRO A 171 8.07 -11.32 8.51
C PRO A 171 9.10 -10.22 8.18
N ALA A 172 9.28 -9.22 9.03
CA ALA A 172 10.15 -8.09 8.72
C ALA A 172 11.64 -8.46 8.56
N ASN A 173 12.07 -9.54 9.21
CA ASN A 173 13.42 -10.08 9.15
C ASN A 173 13.67 -11.08 8.00
N ALA A 174 12.62 -11.62 7.40
CA ALA A 174 12.68 -12.54 6.26
C ALA A 174 11.38 -12.41 5.45
N PRO A 175 11.18 -11.31 4.71
CA PRO A 175 9.92 -10.99 4.08
C PRO A 175 9.47 -12.02 3.04
N THR A 176 8.22 -12.45 3.12
CA THR A 176 7.59 -13.36 2.16
C THR A 176 6.31 -12.82 1.57
N ILE A 177 5.74 -11.77 2.18
CA ILE A 177 4.50 -11.14 1.71
C ILE A 177 4.55 -9.64 1.99
N ALA A 178 4.12 -8.84 1.02
CA ALA A 178 3.84 -7.42 1.16
C ALA A 178 2.38 -7.12 0.84
N ILE A 179 1.79 -6.17 1.56
CA ILE A 179 0.37 -5.84 1.42
C ILE A 179 0.16 -4.32 1.41
N ALA A 180 -0.87 -3.90 0.66
CA ALA A 180 -1.46 -2.58 0.75
C ALA A 180 -2.97 -2.71 0.95
N VAL A 181 -3.49 -2.13 2.01
CA VAL A 181 -4.92 -2.14 2.35
C VAL A 181 -5.44 -0.71 2.30
N ALA A 182 -6.53 -0.50 1.57
CA ALA A 182 -7.23 0.77 1.46
C ALA A 182 -8.72 0.56 1.79
N ILE A 183 -9.23 1.24 2.82
CA ILE A 183 -10.62 1.13 3.26
C ILE A 183 -11.33 2.46 3.02
N GLU A 184 -12.28 2.46 2.10
CA GLU A 184 -13.10 3.63 1.82
C GLU A 184 -14.00 3.95 3.02
N GLY A 185 -14.03 5.22 3.42
CA GLY A 185 -14.77 5.65 4.61
C GLY A 185 -14.25 5.09 5.93
N GLY A 186 -13.08 4.41 5.92
CA GLY A 186 -12.50 3.74 7.08
C GLY A 186 -11.89 4.67 8.13
N GLY A 187 -11.73 5.96 7.85
CA GLY A 187 -11.14 6.89 8.80
C GLY A 187 -9.64 6.67 9.00
N TYR A 188 -9.23 6.26 10.19
CA TYR A 188 -7.82 6.03 10.49
C TYR A 188 -7.35 4.62 10.08
N GLY A 189 -6.23 4.55 9.35
CA GLY A 189 -5.68 3.28 8.86
C GLY A 189 -5.28 2.31 9.98
N ALA A 190 -4.91 2.83 11.16
CA ALA A 190 -4.62 2.01 12.34
C ALA A 190 -5.83 1.20 12.82
N ASP A 191 -7.03 1.81 12.74
CA ASP A 191 -8.24 1.22 13.31
C ASP A 191 -8.94 0.26 12.34
N THR A 192 -8.76 0.46 11.03
CA THR A 192 -9.51 -0.27 10.00
C THR A 192 -8.62 -1.11 9.09
N ALA A 193 -7.59 -0.53 8.49
CA ALA A 193 -6.75 -1.21 7.49
C ALA A 193 -5.69 -2.12 8.12
N ALA A 194 -5.06 -1.70 9.23
CA ALA A 194 -4.03 -2.49 9.90
C ALA A 194 -4.55 -3.83 10.48
N PRO A 195 -5.73 -3.89 11.13
CA PRO A 195 -6.29 -5.17 11.60
C PRO A 195 -6.58 -6.16 10.45
N ILE A 196 -7.01 -5.66 9.29
CA ILE A 196 -7.21 -6.52 8.09
C ILE A 196 -5.88 -7.07 7.60
N ALA A 197 -4.85 -6.23 7.48
CA ALA A 197 -3.52 -6.68 7.10
C ALA A 197 -2.99 -7.76 8.06
N ARG A 198 -3.21 -7.60 9.38
CA ARG A 198 -2.85 -8.60 10.38
C ARG A 198 -3.52 -9.95 10.12
N LYS A 199 -4.83 -9.97 9.84
CA LYS A 199 -5.56 -11.21 9.53
C LYS A 199 -5.00 -11.90 8.28
N VAL A 200 -4.65 -11.12 7.25
CA VAL A 200 -4.03 -11.67 6.02
C VAL A 200 -2.65 -12.26 6.33
N PHE A 201 -1.82 -11.60 7.12
CA PHE A 201 -0.52 -12.14 7.53
C PHE A 201 -0.65 -13.41 8.37
N ASP A 202 -1.60 -13.46 9.32
CA ASP A 202 -1.86 -14.66 10.13
C ASP A 202 -2.32 -15.83 9.25
N ALA A 203 -3.17 -15.57 8.25
CA ALA A 203 -3.58 -16.59 7.30
C ALA A 203 -2.42 -17.10 6.44
N TRP A 204 -1.61 -16.20 5.90
CA TRP A 204 -0.48 -16.55 5.03
C TRP A 204 0.67 -17.23 5.77
N LEU A 205 1.07 -16.67 6.92
CA LEU A 205 2.27 -17.13 7.64
C LEU A 205 2.00 -18.27 8.61
N LEU A 206 0.78 -18.35 9.18
CA LEU A 206 0.44 -19.28 10.24
C LEU A 206 -0.68 -20.26 9.85
N GLY A 207 -1.26 -20.13 8.65
CA GLY A 207 -2.42 -20.91 8.24
C GLY A 207 -3.70 -20.63 9.04
N LYS A 208 -3.75 -19.52 9.80
CA LYS A 208 -4.88 -19.16 10.65
C LYS A 208 -5.92 -18.39 9.85
N MET A 209 -6.96 -19.06 9.41
CA MET A 209 -8.09 -18.39 8.78
C MET A 209 -8.87 -17.57 9.81
N PRO A 210 -9.36 -16.37 9.46
CA PRO A 210 -10.26 -15.62 10.33
C PRO A 210 -11.50 -16.47 10.62
N GLU A 211 -11.94 -16.48 11.89
CA GLU A 211 -13.24 -17.04 12.22
C GLU A 211 -14.31 -16.25 11.46
N ALA A 212 -15.25 -16.96 10.85
CA ALA A 212 -16.43 -16.33 10.25
C ALA A 212 -17.18 -15.60 11.35
N ASP A 213 -17.41 -14.29 11.18
CA ASP A 213 -18.20 -13.52 12.14
C ASP A 213 -19.56 -14.21 12.33
N ALA A 214 -20.04 -14.30 13.57
CA ALA A 214 -21.30 -14.98 13.94
C ALA A 214 -22.56 -14.38 13.29
N HIS A 215 -22.42 -13.44 12.41
CA HIS A 215 -23.46 -12.78 11.61
C HIS A 215 -23.52 -13.28 10.17
N GLY A 216 -23.28 -14.59 9.94
CA GLY A 216 -23.76 -15.33 8.77
C GLY A 216 -23.69 -14.61 7.42
N ASN A 217 -22.65 -13.81 7.16
CA ASN A 217 -22.44 -13.27 5.83
C ASN A 217 -21.74 -14.33 4.98
N GLU A 218 -22.45 -14.71 3.94
CA GLU A 218 -22.11 -15.74 2.97
C GLU A 218 -20.63 -15.72 2.58
N THR A 219 -20.02 -16.87 2.76
CA THR A 219 -18.73 -17.20 2.16
C THR A 219 -18.83 -16.96 0.66
N VAL A 220 -18.15 -15.95 0.15
CA VAL A 220 -17.96 -15.80 -1.29
C VAL A 220 -17.03 -16.93 -1.71
N HIS A 221 -17.62 -18.00 -2.26
CA HIS A 221 -16.87 -19.04 -2.94
C HIS A 221 -16.40 -18.45 -4.28
N PHE A 222 -15.11 -18.24 -4.43
CA PHE A 222 -14.49 -18.07 -5.72
C PHE A 222 -14.34 -19.48 -6.35
N GLU A 223 -15.14 -19.79 -7.36
CA GLU A 223 -14.90 -20.90 -8.27
C GLU A 223 -13.80 -20.57 -9.30
#